data_f389a3d46e5deb81373006d05f093b2c
#
_entry.id   f389a3d46e5deb81373006d05f093b2c
#
_cell.length_a   1.000
_cell.length_b   1.000
_cell.length_c   1.000
_cell.angle_alpha   90.00
_cell.angle_beta   90.00
_cell.angle_gamma   90.00
#
_symmetry.space_group_name_H-M   'P 1'
#
loop_
_entity.id
_entity.type
_entity.pdbx_description
1 polymer ?
#
loop_
_entity_poly.entity_id
_entity_poly.type
_entity_poly.pdbx_seq_one_letter_code
_entity_poly.pdbx_strand_id
1 'polypeptide(L)'
;MPKTHVQQRLYMLLVGLDVLHQAGIVHADLYPNNVMFAIADKSLPSRIAQMEKERPSPRKVLPDRVIYNSYRFPDAQCVPPPIIADFGEARMGEPGQKFRGRIMPDFYRAPEVILRMEWDFKVDMWSVGLMVCFIDLPSD
;
A
#
# COMPACT_ATOMS: atom_id res chain seq x y z
N MET A 1 17.51 -3.97 -2.82
CA MET A 1 17.48 -3.64 -1.36
C MET A 1 18.16 -4.75 -0.55
N PRO A 2 18.87 -4.46 0.56
CA PRO A 2 19.37 -5.53 1.43
C PRO A 2 18.22 -6.38 1.97
N LYS A 3 18.35 -7.71 1.98
CA LYS A 3 17.32 -8.66 2.44
C LYS A 3 16.79 -8.34 3.84
N THR A 4 17.64 -7.84 4.73
CA THR A 4 17.27 -7.43 6.10
C THR A 4 16.22 -6.31 6.15
N HIS A 5 16.27 -5.34 5.25
CA HIS A 5 15.29 -4.24 5.21
C HIS A 5 13.93 -4.69 4.69
N VAL A 6 13.88 -5.61 3.74
CA VAL A 6 12.62 -6.19 3.23
C VAL A 6 11.94 -7.00 4.33
N GLN A 7 12.70 -7.85 5.03
CA GLN A 7 12.18 -8.66 6.13
C GLN A 7 11.63 -7.79 7.26
N GLN A 8 12.32 -6.71 7.62
CA GLN A 8 11.89 -5.79 8.67
C GLN A 8 10.58 -5.07 8.31
N ARG A 9 10.45 -4.61 7.06
CA ARG A 9 9.23 -3.97 6.56
C ARG A 9 8.06 -4.94 6.50
N LEU A 10 8.32 -6.17 6.03
CA LEU A 10 7.30 -7.23 6.00
C LEU A 10 6.81 -7.55 7.40
N TYR A 11 7.72 -7.71 8.36
CA TYR A 11 7.35 -7.94 9.76
C TYR A 11 6.44 -6.83 10.30
N MET A 12 6.79 -5.56 10.09
CA MET A 12 5.98 -4.43 10.55
C MET A 12 4.61 -4.37 9.87
N LEU A 13 4.54 -4.70 8.58
CA LEU A 13 3.29 -4.79 7.83
C LEU A 13 2.38 -5.87 8.41
N LEU A 14 2.94 -7.06 8.69
CA LEU A 14 2.20 -8.18 9.29
C LEU A 14 1.70 -7.85 10.71
N VAL A 15 2.50 -7.15 11.52
CA VAL A 15 2.06 -6.66 12.84
C VAL A 15 0.89 -5.68 12.69
N GLY A 16 0.96 -4.76 11.73
CA GLY A 16 -0.15 -3.84 11.46
C GLY A 16 -1.43 -4.56 11.02
N LEU A 17 -1.32 -5.58 10.17
CA LEU A 17 -2.45 -6.41 9.76
C LEU A 17 -3.03 -7.22 10.91
N ASP A 18 -2.17 -7.78 11.76
CA ASP A 18 -2.62 -8.52 12.94
C ASP A 18 -3.50 -7.66 13.85
N VAL A 19 -3.10 -6.42 14.10
CA VAL A 19 -3.90 -5.45 14.87
C VAL A 19 -5.26 -5.18 14.20
N LEU A 20 -5.30 -4.99 12.89
CA LEU A 20 -6.55 -4.77 12.16
C LEU A 20 -7.47 -5.99 12.24
N HIS A 21 -6.92 -7.17 12.01
CA HIS A 21 -7.68 -8.42 12.01
C HIS A 21 -8.21 -8.77 13.41
N GLN A 22 -7.43 -8.49 14.48
CA GLN A 22 -7.92 -8.62 15.87
C GLN A 22 -9.05 -7.65 16.19
N ALA A 23 -9.05 -6.47 15.57
CA ALA A 23 -10.15 -5.51 15.66
C ALA A 23 -11.34 -5.83 14.73
N GLY A 24 -11.35 -6.99 14.07
CA GLY A 24 -12.41 -7.39 13.14
C GLY A 24 -12.40 -6.63 11.80
N ILE A 25 -11.29 -5.97 11.44
CA ILE A 25 -11.17 -5.18 10.22
C ILE A 25 -10.36 -5.96 9.18
N VAL A 26 -10.96 -6.20 8.01
CA VAL A 26 -10.29 -6.71 6.82
C VAL A 26 -10.06 -5.54 5.88
N HIS A 27 -8.82 -5.33 5.43
CA HIS A 27 -8.47 -4.22 4.56
C HIS A 27 -9.12 -4.33 3.18
N ALA A 28 -9.12 -5.53 2.61
CA ALA A 28 -9.79 -5.91 1.37
C ALA A 28 -9.29 -5.23 0.08
N ASP A 29 -8.31 -4.34 0.16
CA ASP A 29 -7.65 -3.68 -0.99
C ASP A 29 -6.15 -3.48 -0.76
N LEU A 30 -5.49 -4.46 -0.15
CA LEU A 30 -4.07 -4.35 0.19
C LEU A 30 -3.19 -4.65 -1.04
N TYR A 31 -2.39 -3.67 -1.44
CA TYR A 31 -1.38 -3.78 -2.51
C TYR A 31 -0.32 -2.66 -2.33
N PRO A 32 0.80 -2.65 -3.07
CA PRO A 32 1.93 -1.74 -2.80
C PRO A 32 1.58 -0.26 -2.74
N ASN A 33 0.60 0.22 -3.50
CA ASN A 33 0.23 1.64 -3.49
C ASN A 33 -0.52 2.05 -2.21
N ASN A 34 -1.11 1.08 -1.51
CA ASN A 34 -1.80 1.29 -0.24
C ASN A 34 -0.89 1.02 0.98
N VAL A 35 0.41 0.77 0.73
CA VAL A 35 1.45 0.69 1.76
C VAL A 35 2.38 1.89 1.62
N MET A 36 2.20 2.85 2.49
CA MET A 36 2.95 4.10 2.51
C MET A 36 4.13 4.03 3.48
N PHE A 37 5.06 4.97 3.34
CA PHE A 37 6.16 5.14 4.29
C PHE A 37 6.09 6.53 4.91
N ALA A 38 6.27 6.60 6.23
CA ALA A 38 6.31 7.86 6.94
C ALA A 38 7.48 8.72 6.45
N ILE A 39 7.28 10.04 6.44
CA ILE A 39 8.34 10.99 6.16
C ILE A 39 9.18 11.15 7.44
N ALA A 40 10.40 10.58 7.45
CA ALA A 40 11.32 10.71 8.58
C ALA A 40 11.98 12.10 8.63
N ASP A 41 12.28 12.68 7.47
CA ASP A 41 12.88 14.01 7.35
C ASP A 41 11.80 15.09 7.40
N LYS A 42 11.68 15.76 8.55
CA LYS A 42 10.72 16.86 8.75
C LYS A 42 10.98 18.08 7.84
N SER A 43 12.17 18.21 7.27
CA SER A 43 12.51 19.30 6.33
C SER A 43 12.03 19.01 4.91
N LEU A 44 11.71 17.76 4.60
CA LEU A 44 11.35 17.32 3.25
C LEU A 44 10.18 18.12 2.64
N PRO A 45 9.06 18.39 3.34
CA PRO A 45 7.97 19.19 2.77
C PRO A 45 8.40 20.60 2.36
N SER A 46 9.23 21.26 3.17
CA SER A 46 9.76 22.61 2.87
C SER A 46 10.73 22.59 1.68
N ARG A 47 11.57 21.56 1.58
CA ARG A 47 12.46 21.35 0.43
C ARG A 47 11.68 21.11 -0.85
N ILE A 48 10.63 20.29 -0.80
CA ILE A 48 9.74 20.07 -1.95
C ILE A 48 9.10 21.38 -2.40
N ALA A 49 8.55 22.14 -1.46
CA ALA A 49 7.92 23.43 -1.76
C ALA A 49 8.91 24.41 -2.40
N GLN A 50 10.17 24.43 -1.97
CA GLN A 50 11.22 25.24 -2.57
C GLN A 50 11.59 24.75 -3.97
N MET A 51 11.77 23.44 -4.14
CA MET A 51 12.07 22.84 -5.46
C MET A 51 10.94 23.11 -6.46
N GLU A 52 9.68 23.02 -6.03
CA GLU A 52 8.53 23.29 -6.90
C GLU A 52 8.46 24.76 -7.33
N LYS A 53 8.94 25.71 -6.51
CA LYS A 53 9.06 27.13 -6.88
C LYS A 53 10.18 27.35 -7.90
N GLU A 54 11.33 26.69 -7.73
CA GLU A 54 12.50 26.85 -8.60
C GLU A 54 12.36 26.10 -9.92
N ARG A 55 11.76 24.90 -9.86
CA ARG A 55 11.54 24.01 -11.00
C ARG A 55 10.16 23.38 -10.90
N PRO A 56 9.09 24.07 -11.36
CA PRO A 56 7.73 23.54 -11.28
C PRO A 56 7.59 22.18 -11.95
N SER A 57 6.89 21.27 -11.31
CA SER A 57 6.63 19.93 -11.82
C SER A 57 5.95 19.98 -13.20
N PRO A 58 6.35 19.13 -14.14
CA PRO A 58 5.66 19.01 -15.40
C PRO A 58 4.17 18.78 -15.18
N ARG A 59 3.34 19.54 -15.88
CA ARG A 59 1.89 19.49 -15.71
C ARG A 59 1.16 19.64 -17.03
N LYS A 60 0.03 18.95 -17.15
CA LYS A 60 -0.90 19.08 -18.26
C LYS A 60 -2.10 19.88 -17.80
N VAL A 61 -2.30 21.04 -18.41
CA VAL A 61 -3.47 21.89 -18.15
C VAL A 61 -4.60 21.45 -19.08
N LEU A 62 -5.74 21.08 -18.51
CA LEU A 62 -7.00 20.79 -19.20
C LEU A 62 -8.00 21.90 -18.87
N PRO A 63 -9.10 22.05 -19.62
CA PRO A 63 -10.11 23.08 -19.37
C PRO A 63 -10.75 23.01 -17.99
N ASP A 64 -10.83 21.81 -17.41
CA ASP A 64 -11.52 21.50 -16.14
C ASP A 64 -10.57 21.17 -14.98
N ARG A 65 -9.28 20.88 -15.25
CA ARG A 65 -8.31 20.48 -14.23
C ARG A 65 -6.87 20.60 -14.69
N VAL A 66 -5.95 20.52 -13.70
CA VAL A 66 -4.52 20.41 -13.95
C VAL A 66 -4.03 19.05 -13.45
N ILE A 67 -3.33 18.31 -14.28
CA ILE A 67 -2.72 17.03 -13.96
C ILE A 67 -1.22 17.26 -13.77
N TYR A 68 -0.72 16.98 -12.56
CA TYR A 68 0.69 17.06 -12.23
C TYR A 68 1.38 15.72 -12.40
N ASN A 69 2.66 15.74 -12.80
CA ASN A 69 3.47 14.54 -12.77
C ASN A 69 3.83 14.17 -11.32
N SER A 70 3.80 12.87 -10.99
CA SER A 70 4.21 12.39 -9.67
C SER A 70 5.73 12.54 -9.49
N TYR A 71 6.14 13.07 -8.35
CA TYR A 71 7.54 13.21 -8.01
C TYR A 71 8.03 11.97 -7.26
N ARG A 72 9.19 11.44 -7.68
CA ARG A 72 9.88 10.36 -6.96
C ARG A 72 11.07 10.94 -6.22
N PHE A 73 11.19 10.60 -4.94
CA PHE A 73 12.32 11.00 -4.11
C PHE A 73 13.40 9.92 -4.16
N PRO A 74 14.54 10.16 -4.84
CA PRO A 74 15.61 9.17 -4.93
C PRO A 74 16.35 8.95 -3.60
N ASP A 75 16.31 9.92 -2.69
CA ASP A 75 17.18 9.98 -1.50
C ASP A 75 16.48 9.57 -0.19
N ALA A 76 15.38 8.84 -0.24
CA ALA A 76 14.75 8.31 0.98
C ALA A 76 15.62 7.20 1.63
N GLN A 77 16.78 7.60 2.17
CA GLN A 77 17.71 6.69 2.87
C GLN A 77 17.17 6.22 4.23
N CYS A 78 16.14 6.87 4.78
CA CYS A 78 15.45 6.39 5.95
C CYS A 78 14.45 5.31 5.57
N VAL A 79 14.46 4.23 6.35
CA VAL A 79 13.50 3.13 6.24
C VAL A 79 12.45 3.32 7.36
N PRO A 80 11.50 4.24 7.20
CA PRO A 80 10.43 4.37 8.17
C PRO A 80 9.55 3.12 8.12
N PRO A 81 8.82 2.82 9.21
CA PRO A 81 7.87 1.72 9.23
C PRO A 81 6.82 1.91 8.12
N PRO A 82 6.34 0.82 7.50
CA PRO A 82 5.23 0.87 6.58
C PRO A 82 3.96 1.29 7.31
N ILE A 83 3.10 2.02 6.62
CA ILE A 83 1.79 2.46 7.09
C ILE A 83 0.76 1.91 6.11
N ILE A 84 -0.19 1.13 6.63
CA ILE A 84 -1.34 0.66 5.86
C ILE A 84 -2.27 1.86 5.68
N ALA A 85 -2.68 2.14 4.46
CA ALA A 85 -3.48 3.30 4.09
C ALA A 85 -4.60 2.90 3.13
N ASP A 86 -5.58 3.79 2.95
CA ASP A 86 -6.74 3.62 2.06
C ASP A 86 -7.67 2.48 2.48
N PHE A 87 -8.46 2.75 3.50
CA PHE A 87 -9.48 1.85 4.03
C PHE A 87 -10.84 1.96 3.31
N GLY A 88 -10.87 2.51 2.10
CA GLY A 88 -12.12 2.72 1.34
C GLY A 88 -12.90 1.44 1.04
N GLU A 89 -12.21 0.31 0.87
CA GLU A 89 -12.81 -1.02 0.64
C GLU A 89 -12.85 -1.90 1.88
N ALA A 90 -12.40 -1.40 3.03
CA ALA A 90 -12.33 -2.21 4.24
C ALA A 90 -13.70 -2.74 4.68
N ARG A 91 -13.69 -3.92 5.28
CA ARG A 91 -14.88 -4.54 5.88
C ARG A 91 -14.65 -4.74 7.36
N MET A 92 -15.66 -4.41 8.14
CA MET A 92 -15.67 -4.63 9.59
C MET A 92 -16.67 -5.72 9.93
N GLY A 93 -16.29 -6.62 10.80
CA GLY A 93 -17.14 -7.73 11.22
C GLY A 93 -16.68 -8.42 12.48
N GLU A 94 -17.49 -9.35 12.96
CA GLU A 94 -17.19 -10.16 14.13
C GLU A 94 -16.11 -11.22 13.83
N PRO A 95 -15.39 -11.72 14.83
CA PRO A 95 -14.42 -12.79 14.65
C PRO A 95 -15.03 -14.02 13.95
N GLY A 96 -14.40 -14.44 12.85
CA GLY A 96 -14.87 -15.56 12.03
C GLY A 96 -15.96 -15.21 11.01
N GLN A 97 -16.42 -13.98 10.96
CA GLN A 97 -17.39 -13.52 9.96
C GLN A 97 -16.79 -13.68 8.54
N LYS A 98 -17.64 -14.13 7.63
CA LYS A 98 -17.35 -14.23 6.19
C LYS A 98 -18.04 -13.10 5.45
N PHE A 99 -17.38 -12.66 4.38
CA PHE A 99 -17.87 -11.63 3.48
C PHE A 99 -18.06 -12.20 2.08
N ARG A 100 -18.81 -11.48 1.25
CA ARG A 100 -18.99 -11.78 -0.17
C ARG A 100 -18.79 -10.51 -0.99
N GLY A 101 -18.55 -10.68 -2.28
CA GLY A 101 -18.41 -9.58 -3.22
C GLY A 101 -17.02 -9.48 -3.80
N ARG A 102 -16.90 -8.62 -4.81
CA ARG A 102 -15.66 -8.40 -5.53
C ARG A 102 -14.87 -7.33 -4.78
N ILE A 103 -13.63 -7.66 -4.48
CA ILE A 103 -12.63 -6.80 -3.82
C ILE A 103 -11.30 -6.97 -4.54
N MET A 104 -10.32 -6.15 -4.21
CA MET A 104 -8.93 -6.22 -4.65
C MET A 104 -8.74 -5.94 -6.15
N PRO A 105 -7.63 -5.29 -6.54
CA PRO A 105 -7.21 -5.18 -7.93
C PRO A 105 -6.99 -6.56 -8.56
N ASP A 106 -7.20 -6.68 -9.86
CA ASP A 106 -7.18 -7.96 -10.58
C ASP A 106 -5.92 -8.79 -10.32
N PHE A 107 -4.74 -8.14 -10.27
CA PHE A 107 -3.47 -8.81 -10.04
C PHE A 107 -3.23 -9.29 -8.59
N TYR A 108 -3.97 -8.74 -7.63
CA TYR A 108 -3.84 -9.07 -6.21
C TYR A 108 -5.00 -9.91 -5.70
N ARG A 109 -5.98 -10.23 -6.57
CA ARG A 109 -7.23 -10.88 -6.17
C ARG A 109 -6.99 -12.32 -5.73
N ALA A 110 -7.45 -12.62 -4.51
CA ALA A 110 -7.38 -13.94 -3.92
C ALA A 110 -8.27 -14.95 -4.67
N PRO A 111 -7.90 -16.26 -4.71
CA PRO A 111 -8.64 -17.28 -5.44
C PRO A 111 -10.11 -17.37 -5.05
N GLU A 112 -10.42 -17.30 -3.76
CA GLU A 112 -11.79 -17.34 -3.24
C GLU A 112 -12.65 -16.16 -3.75
N VAL A 113 -12.03 -14.99 -3.97
CA VAL A 113 -12.72 -13.82 -4.54
C VAL A 113 -12.95 -14.01 -6.04
N ILE A 114 -11.98 -14.57 -6.78
CA ILE A 114 -12.12 -14.91 -8.20
C ILE A 114 -13.25 -15.91 -8.40
N LEU A 115 -13.32 -16.94 -7.55
CA LEU A 115 -14.30 -18.00 -7.59
C LEU A 115 -15.67 -17.59 -7.00
N ARG A 116 -15.80 -16.33 -6.57
CA ARG A 116 -17.03 -15.76 -5.94
C ARG A 116 -17.48 -16.53 -4.70
N MET A 117 -16.52 -17.12 -3.98
CA MET A 117 -16.75 -17.78 -2.69
C MET A 117 -16.85 -16.74 -1.56
N GLU A 118 -17.16 -17.21 -0.38
CA GLU A 118 -17.02 -16.39 0.84
C GLU A 118 -15.54 -16.24 1.19
N TRP A 119 -15.19 -15.04 1.67
CA TRP A 119 -13.82 -14.70 2.05
C TRP A 119 -13.78 -14.06 3.45
N ASP A 120 -12.61 -14.04 4.04
CA ASP A 120 -12.32 -13.44 5.35
C ASP A 120 -10.99 -12.66 5.31
N PHE A 121 -10.39 -12.38 6.46
CA PHE A 121 -9.11 -11.68 6.61
C PHE A 121 -7.94 -12.33 5.82
N LYS A 122 -8.05 -13.59 5.41
CA LYS A 122 -7.00 -14.29 4.65
C LYS A 122 -6.74 -13.69 3.28
N VAL A 123 -7.68 -12.93 2.73
CA VAL A 123 -7.49 -12.20 1.47
C VAL A 123 -6.36 -11.16 1.59
N ASP A 124 -6.21 -10.51 2.75
CA ASP A 124 -5.11 -9.58 2.99
C ASP A 124 -3.76 -10.33 3.04
N MET A 125 -3.75 -11.53 3.63
CA MET A 125 -2.55 -12.39 3.66
C MET A 125 -2.15 -12.88 2.28
N TRP A 126 -3.12 -13.19 1.41
CA TRP A 126 -2.89 -13.49 0.00
C TRP A 126 -2.18 -12.32 -0.71
N SER A 127 -2.66 -11.09 -0.51
CA SER A 127 -2.04 -9.88 -1.06
C SER A 127 -0.60 -9.68 -0.59
N VAL A 128 -0.33 -9.90 0.70
CA VAL A 128 1.05 -9.84 1.23
C VAL A 128 1.94 -10.87 0.54
N GLY A 129 1.45 -12.10 0.36
CA GLY A 129 2.19 -13.15 -0.36
C GLY A 129 2.57 -12.74 -1.76
N LEU A 130 1.64 -12.15 -2.52
CA LEU A 130 1.92 -11.66 -3.87
C LEU A 130 2.91 -10.49 -3.87
N MET A 131 2.78 -9.53 -2.93
CA MET A 131 3.74 -8.43 -2.81
C MET A 131 5.17 -8.95 -2.58
N VAL A 132 5.34 -9.98 -1.76
CA VAL A 132 6.66 -10.61 -1.52
C VAL A 132 7.20 -11.26 -2.80
N CYS A 133 6.36 -11.98 -3.53
CA CYS A 133 6.76 -12.60 -4.81
C CYS A 133 7.24 -11.55 -5.83
N PHE A 134 6.60 -10.39 -5.90
CA PHE A 134 7.01 -9.32 -6.83
C PHE A 134 8.27 -8.58 -6.41
N ILE A 135 8.61 -8.57 -5.12
CA ILE A 135 9.85 -7.94 -4.61
C ILE A 135 11.09 -8.79 -5.00
N ASP A 136 10.94 -10.11 -5.06
CA ASP A 136 12.04 -11.05 -5.36
C ASP A 136 12.23 -11.31 -6.86
N LEU A 137 11.34 -10.81 -7.72
CA LEU A 137 11.55 -10.92 -9.18
C LEU A 137 12.67 -9.95 -9.61
N PRO A 138 13.72 -10.44 -10.30
CA PRO A 138 14.71 -9.56 -10.89
C PRO A 138 14.01 -8.62 -11.87
N SER A 139 14.24 -7.33 -11.72
CA SER A 139 13.88 -6.34 -12.75
C SER A 139 14.82 -6.54 -13.93
N ASP A 140 14.33 -7.12 -15.02
CA ASP A 140 15.02 -7.17 -16.32
C ASP A 140 15.26 -5.74 -16.84
#